data_5da0dca4a54e7db28a5a36844d3af792
#
_entry.id   5da0dca4a54e7db28a5a36844d3af792
#
_cell.length_a   1.000
_cell.length_b   1.000
_cell.length_c   1.000
_cell.angle_alpha   90.00
_cell.angle_beta   90.00
_cell.angle_gamma   90.00
#
_symmetry.space_group_name_H-M   'P 1'
#
loop_
_entity.id
_entity.type
_entity.pdbx_description
1 polymer ?
#
loop_
_entity_poly.entity_id
_entity_poly.type
_entity_poly.pdbx_seq_one_letter_code
_entity_poly.pdbx_strand_id
1 'polypeptide(L)'
;MSGPGVGFDYPPVEVKWLQRDVLLFANTIGATVDELHFLYEFDPKFAVFPTYPVILPFKKDSQEVVDYYKASKAVQIPGVPRLDYTRVVDGQRKIEFLKTLPTTSAGRKFEIRQKVIGVYDKGRPGTVLETETNLVDVETGEVYSRVISSGFFIGQGNWGGPKGPATKNYPPPEGKAPDATIEVQTTPESALLYRLNGDYNPLHADPAPGQKMGFGGTIIHGLYSWNSTAHTLLKELGGGDPANIKEYQARFASPVRPGDKLVTQTWVGEKQGEWSEVRFVTQVAGGKVVLSNGLALIKVTSHGKSKL
;
A
#
# COMPACT_ATOMS: atom_id res chain seq x y z
N MET A 1 4.51 -21.72 -13.26
CA MET A 1 3.78 -22.91 -12.74
C MET A 1 2.30 -22.54 -12.70
N SER A 2 1.46 -23.35 -13.35
CA SER A 2 0.01 -23.15 -13.34
C SER A 2 -0.55 -23.83 -12.07
N GLY A 3 -0.97 -23.03 -11.09
CA GLY A 3 -1.68 -23.49 -9.90
C GLY A 3 -3.18 -23.22 -10.01
N PRO A 4 -4.01 -23.75 -9.09
CA PRO A 4 -5.42 -23.45 -9.03
C PRO A 4 -5.67 -21.94 -9.02
N GLY A 5 -6.57 -21.46 -9.89
CA GLY A 5 -6.94 -20.05 -10.02
C GLY A 5 -5.93 -19.12 -10.68
N VAL A 6 -4.69 -19.58 -10.92
CA VAL A 6 -3.66 -18.73 -11.56
C VAL A 6 -4.06 -18.37 -12.99
N GLY A 7 -3.96 -17.08 -13.33
CA GLY A 7 -4.38 -16.55 -14.62
C GLY A 7 -5.84 -16.10 -14.65
N PHE A 8 -6.60 -16.28 -13.56
CA PHE A 8 -7.97 -15.75 -13.49
C PHE A 8 -7.92 -14.22 -13.48
N ASP A 9 -8.56 -13.61 -14.47
CA ASP A 9 -8.74 -12.17 -14.56
C ASP A 9 -10.06 -11.78 -13.89
N TYR A 10 -9.98 -10.84 -12.94
CA TYR A 10 -11.18 -10.18 -12.42
C TYR A 10 -11.77 -9.24 -13.47
N PRO A 11 -13.09 -8.98 -13.44
CA PRO A 11 -13.68 -7.95 -14.29
C PRO A 11 -12.94 -6.61 -14.09
N PRO A 12 -12.60 -5.90 -15.18
CA PRO A 12 -11.98 -4.58 -15.07
C PRO A 12 -12.88 -3.62 -14.30
N VAL A 13 -12.27 -2.73 -13.52
CA VAL A 13 -12.99 -1.72 -12.74
C VAL A 13 -12.58 -0.34 -13.22
N GLU A 14 -13.54 0.43 -13.74
CA GLU A 14 -13.32 1.84 -14.09
C GLU A 14 -12.98 2.64 -12.83
N VAL A 15 -11.97 3.51 -12.95
CA VAL A 15 -11.53 4.37 -11.86
C VAL A 15 -11.39 5.80 -12.33
N LYS A 16 -11.75 6.73 -11.45
CA LYS A 16 -11.68 8.18 -11.70
C LYS A 16 -11.14 8.90 -10.49
N TRP A 17 -10.43 9.99 -10.73
CA TRP A 17 -10.00 10.91 -9.68
C TRP A 17 -9.95 12.36 -10.16
N LEU A 18 -10.14 13.26 -9.22
CA LEU A 18 -10.02 14.70 -9.38
C LEU A 18 -8.75 15.20 -8.70
N GLN A 19 -8.33 16.41 -9.00
CA GLN A 19 -7.22 17.07 -8.27
C GLN A 19 -7.46 17.10 -6.76
N ARG A 20 -8.71 17.34 -6.32
CA ARG A 20 -9.08 17.29 -4.90
C ARG A 20 -8.76 15.95 -4.24
N ASP A 21 -8.92 14.84 -4.95
CA ASP A 21 -8.67 13.51 -4.40
C ASP A 21 -7.17 13.29 -4.17
N VAL A 22 -6.31 13.76 -5.07
CA VAL A 22 -4.86 13.62 -4.92
C VAL A 22 -4.30 14.57 -3.86
N LEU A 23 -4.87 15.78 -3.72
CA LEU A 23 -4.56 16.70 -2.64
C LEU A 23 -4.95 16.12 -1.28
N LEU A 24 -6.15 15.53 -1.18
CA LEU A 24 -6.62 14.85 0.04
C LEU A 24 -5.69 13.69 0.40
N PHE A 25 -5.32 12.87 -0.58
CA PHE A 25 -4.43 11.74 -0.33
C PHE A 25 -3.09 12.19 0.24
N ALA A 26 -2.44 13.18 -0.37
CA ALA A 26 -1.17 13.71 0.09
C ALA A 26 -1.27 14.24 1.54
N ASN A 27 -2.32 15.02 1.86
CA ASN A 27 -2.58 15.48 3.22
C ASN A 27 -2.73 14.32 4.21
N THR A 28 -3.45 13.27 3.83
CA THR A 28 -3.76 12.15 4.74
C THR A 28 -2.56 11.27 5.05
N ILE A 29 -1.53 11.26 4.21
CA ILE A 29 -0.31 10.46 4.40
C ILE A 29 0.84 11.25 5.01
N GLY A 30 0.64 12.53 5.33
CA GLY A 30 1.57 13.34 6.10
C GLY A 30 2.39 14.36 5.31
N ALA A 31 1.99 14.70 4.07
CA ALA A 31 2.62 15.81 3.35
C ALA A 31 2.41 17.13 4.13
N THR A 32 3.44 17.96 4.18
CA THR A 32 3.53 19.17 5.00
C THR A 32 3.74 20.43 4.16
N VAL A 33 3.64 21.60 4.77
CA VAL A 33 3.68 22.92 4.08
C VAL A 33 4.92 23.16 3.22
N ASP A 34 5.99 22.44 3.44
CA ASP A 34 7.22 22.46 2.63
C ASP A 34 7.12 21.58 1.38
N GLU A 35 6.00 20.89 1.17
CA GLU A 35 5.75 19.99 0.03
C GLU A 35 4.57 20.48 -0.82
N LEU A 36 4.53 21.79 -1.15
CA LEU A 36 3.43 22.39 -1.92
C LEU A 36 3.20 21.71 -3.26
N HIS A 37 4.22 21.07 -3.85
CA HIS A 37 4.08 20.28 -5.07
C HIS A 37 3.16 19.04 -4.91
N PHE A 38 2.79 18.63 -3.70
CA PHE A 38 1.74 17.64 -3.45
C PHE A 38 0.45 18.24 -2.88
N LEU A 39 0.48 19.49 -2.39
CA LEU A 39 -0.58 20.10 -1.59
C LEU A 39 -1.24 21.31 -2.22
N TYR A 40 -0.73 21.80 -3.34
CA TYR A 40 -1.22 23.03 -3.97
C TYR A 40 -1.26 22.88 -5.50
N GLU A 41 -2.46 22.94 -6.07
CA GLU A 41 -2.73 22.68 -7.48
C GLU A 41 -2.12 23.70 -8.44
N PHE A 42 -1.73 24.90 -7.95
CA PHE A 42 -1.03 25.92 -8.73
C PHE A 42 0.49 25.89 -8.56
N ASP A 43 1.04 24.99 -7.77
CA ASP A 43 2.48 24.78 -7.73
C ASP A 43 2.96 24.32 -9.12
N PRO A 44 4.03 24.95 -9.70
CA PRO A 44 4.53 24.57 -11.04
C PRO A 44 4.97 23.09 -11.14
N LYS A 45 5.24 22.44 -10.01
CA LYS A 45 5.63 21.03 -9.92
C LYS A 45 4.51 20.16 -9.35
N PHE A 46 3.25 20.66 -9.34
CA PHE A 46 2.14 19.91 -8.77
C PHE A 46 2.06 18.50 -9.36
N ALA A 47 2.09 17.50 -8.50
CA ALA A 47 2.15 16.10 -8.85
C ALA A 47 1.33 15.22 -7.89
N VAL A 48 0.93 14.07 -8.39
CA VAL A 48 0.31 13.01 -7.58
C VAL A 48 1.39 12.30 -6.79
N PHE A 49 1.13 12.04 -5.49
CA PHE A 49 2.03 11.19 -4.72
C PHE A 49 2.05 9.76 -5.31
N PRO A 50 3.23 9.15 -5.58
CA PRO A 50 3.35 7.95 -6.41
C PRO A 50 2.51 6.75 -5.97
N THR A 51 2.27 6.58 -4.67
CA THR A 51 1.50 5.44 -4.16
C THR A 51 -0.03 5.59 -4.28
N TYR A 52 -0.52 6.73 -4.78
CA TYR A 52 -1.96 6.97 -4.97
C TYR A 52 -2.74 5.83 -5.66
N PRO A 53 -2.20 5.11 -6.67
CA PRO A 53 -2.92 4.01 -7.33
C PRO A 53 -3.43 2.92 -6.39
N VAL A 54 -2.83 2.72 -5.21
CA VAL A 54 -3.22 1.63 -4.29
C VAL A 54 -4.59 1.84 -3.66
N ILE A 55 -5.11 3.09 -3.66
CA ILE A 55 -6.44 3.38 -3.11
C ILE A 55 -7.55 3.33 -4.18
N LEU A 56 -7.20 3.37 -5.45
CA LEU A 56 -8.19 3.40 -6.54
C LEU A 56 -9.12 2.17 -6.56
N PRO A 57 -8.69 0.94 -6.21
CA PRO A 57 -9.61 -0.20 -6.11
C PRO A 57 -10.72 -0.01 -5.07
N PHE A 58 -10.50 0.82 -4.05
CA PHE A 58 -11.49 1.16 -3.02
C PHE A 58 -12.38 2.32 -3.46
N LYS A 59 -11.76 3.40 -3.93
CA LYS A 59 -12.43 4.61 -4.40
C LYS A 59 -13.27 4.37 -5.67
N LYS A 60 -12.73 3.60 -6.63
CA LYS A 60 -13.32 3.37 -7.95
C LYS A 60 -13.58 4.70 -8.68
N ASP A 61 -14.76 4.86 -9.28
CA ASP A 61 -15.21 6.07 -9.97
C ASP A 61 -16.08 6.98 -9.07
N SER A 62 -16.37 6.56 -7.83
CA SER A 62 -17.25 7.29 -6.91
C SER A 62 -16.63 8.58 -6.40
N GLN A 63 -17.47 9.61 -6.32
CA GLN A 63 -17.17 10.86 -5.61
C GLN A 63 -17.90 10.92 -4.25
N GLU A 64 -18.71 9.92 -3.95
CA GLU A 64 -19.53 9.81 -2.75
C GLU A 64 -19.00 8.70 -1.83
N VAL A 65 -19.36 8.75 -0.56
CA VAL A 65 -19.10 7.69 0.42
C VAL A 65 -19.81 6.41 -0.01
N VAL A 66 -19.07 5.31 -0.03
CA VAL A 66 -19.59 4.01 -0.46
C VAL A 66 -20.00 3.18 0.77
N ASP A 67 -21.18 2.55 0.71
CA ASP A 67 -21.58 1.54 1.70
C ASP A 67 -20.67 0.31 1.55
N TYR A 68 -19.75 0.13 2.49
CA TYR A 68 -18.74 -0.93 2.48
C TYR A 68 -19.35 -2.33 2.35
N TYR A 69 -20.43 -2.59 3.09
CA TYR A 69 -21.04 -3.91 3.09
C TYR A 69 -21.77 -4.25 1.77
N LYS A 70 -22.38 -3.23 1.14
CA LYS A 70 -23.03 -3.41 -0.17
C LYS A 70 -22.02 -3.48 -1.32
N ALA A 71 -20.87 -2.82 -1.18
CA ALA A 71 -19.83 -2.76 -2.22
C ALA A 71 -18.98 -4.03 -2.27
N SER A 72 -18.89 -4.77 -1.16
CA SER A 72 -18.07 -5.99 -1.04
C SER A 72 -18.77 -7.19 -1.67
N LYS A 73 -18.36 -7.56 -2.88
CA LYS A 73 -18.82 -8.78 -3.56
C LYS A 73 -17.66 -9.77 -3.66
N ALA A 74 -17.84 -10.95 -3.05
CA ALA A 74 -16.90 -12.04 -3.22
C ALA A 74 -16.97 -12.59 -4.65
N VAL A 75 -15.82 -12.72 -5.29
CA VAL A 75 -15.68 -13.35 -6.61
C VAL A 75 -15.14 -14.76 -6.41
N GLN A 76 -15.82 -15.76 -6.99
CA GLN A 76 -15.34 -17.15 -6.94
C GLN A 76 -14.21 -17.34 -7.95
N ILE A 77 -13.03 -17.73 -7.44
CA ILE A 77 -11.87 -18.06 -8.27
C ILE A 77 -11.97 -19.53 -8.67
N PRO A 78 -11.87 -19.88 -9.97
CA PRO A 78 -11.96 -21.27 -10.43
C PRO A 78 -10.87 -22.16 -9.81
N GLY A 79 -11.26 -23.36 -9.36
CA GLY A 79 -10.34 -24.34 -8.78
C GLY A 79 -9.82 -24.00 -7.37
N VAL A 80 -10.33 -22.95 -6.76
CA VAL A 80 -10.01 -22.51 -5.38
C VAL A 80 -11.25 -22.66 -4.51
N PRO A 81 -11.14 -23.11 -3.25
CA PRO A 81 -12.26 -23.10 -2.32
C PRO A 81 -12.85 -21.69 -2.19
N ARG A 82 -14.14 -21.63 -1.83
CA ARG A 82 -14.76 -20.34 -1.53
C ARG A 82 -14.11 -19.71 -0.31
N LEU A 83 -13.43 -18.59 -0.52
CA LEU A 83 -12.76 -17.85 0.53
C LEU A 83 -13.72 -16.84 1.19
N ASP A 84 -13.66 -16.77 2.51
CA ASP A 84 -14.40 -15.80 3.32
C ASP A 84 -13.58 -14.52 3.46
N TYR A 85 -13.95 -13.49 2.71
CA TYR A 85 -13.28 -12.19 2.70
C TYR A 85 -13.48 -11.37 3.99
N THR A 86 -14.37 -11.79 4.90
CA THR A 86 -14.48 -11.15 6.22
C THR A 86 -13.35 -11.55 7.16
N ARG A 87 -12.56 -12.57 6.78
CA ARG A 87 -11.43 -13.13 7.55
C ARG A 87 -10.13 -13.05 6.76
N VAL A 88 -9.93 -11.95 6.04
CA VAL A 88 -8.69 -11.66 5.32
C VAL A 88 -7.96 -10.49 5.98
N VAL A 89 -6.64 -10.58 5.97
CA VAL A 89 -5.74 -9.48 6.33
C VAL A 89 -4.74 -9.24 5.21
N ASP A 90 -4.28 -8.00 5.07
CA ASP A 90 -3.19 -7.70 4.15
C ASP A 90 -1.92 -8.46 4.57
N GLY A 91 -1.28 -9.12 3.60
CA GLY A 91 -0.02 -9.82 3.81
C GLY A 91 1.18 -8.95 3.42
N GLN A 92 1.47 -8.86 2.14
CA GLN A 92 2.55 -8.04 1.60
C GLN A 92 2.03 -7.27 0.38
N ARG A 93 2.58 -6.07 0.18
CA ARG A 93 2.30 -5.25 -1.01
C ARG A 93 3.58 -4.69 -1.57
N LYS A 94 3.70 -4.77 -2.91
CA LYS A 94 4.76 -4.18 -3.72
C LYS A 94 4.11 -3.32 -4.80
N ILE A 95 4.67 -2.14 -5.08
CA ILE A 95 4.29 -1.32 -6.22
C ILE A 95 5.53 -0.98 -7.05
N GLU A 96 5.36 -1.02 -8.37
CA GLU A 96 6.30 -0.50 -9.36
C GLU A 96 5.66 0.72 -10.02
N PHE A 97 6.38 1.85 -10.01
CA PHE A 97 5.94 3.11 -10.63
C PHE A 97 6.46 3.15 -12.06
N LEU A 98 5.57 2.97 -13.03
CA LEU A 98 5.94 2.83 -14.45
C LEU A 98 5.82 4.17 -15.20
N LYS A 99 4.83 4.99 -14.82
CA LYS A 99 4.58 6.31 -15.41
C LYS A 99 4.08 7.29 -14.34
N THR A 100 4.40 8.55 -14.54
CA THR A 100 3.84 9.64 -13.73
C THR A 100 2.32 9.73 -13.93
N LEU A 101 1.58 9.77 -12.83
CA LEU A 101 0.14 9.89 -12.87
C LEU A 101 -0.28 11.32 -13.24
N PRO A 102 -1.31 11.49 -14.08
CA PRO A 102 -1.94 12.79 -14.24
C PRO A 102 -2.63 13.22 -12.94
N THR A 103 -2.62 14.50 -12.66
CA THR A 103 -3.23 15.07 -11.43
C THR A 103 -4.76 14.95 -11.40
N THR A 104 -5.36 14.63 -12.53
CA THR A 104 -6.79 14.29 -12.69
C THR A 104 -6.96 13.26 -13.79
N SER A 105 -7.98 12.42 -13.70
CA SER A 105 -8.37 11.51 -14.79
C SER A 105 -9.30 12.16 -15.81
N ALA A 106 -9.65 13.44 -15.67
CA ALA A 106 -10.54 14.13 -16.57
C ALA A 106 -10.04 14.07 -18.03
N GLY A 107 -10.95 13.76 -18.96
CA GLY A 107 -10.63 13.63 -20.39
C GLY A 107 -9.94 12.32 -20.78
N ARG A 108 -9.75 11.38 -19.83
CA ARG A 108 -9.14 10.07 -20.06
C ARG A 108 -9.93 8.97 -19.35
N LYS A 109 -9.82 7.75 -19.85
CA LYS A 109 -10.46 6.58 -19.25
C LYS A 109 -9.43 5.66 -18.66
N PHE A 110 -9.50 5.46 -17.33
CA PHE A 110 -8.63 4.55 -16.62
C PHE A 110 -9.41 3.37 -16.04
N GLU A 111 -8.77 2.22 -15.99
CA GLU A 111 -9.30 1.05 -15.32
C GLU A 111 -8.23 0.31 -14.52
N ILE A 112 -8.68 -0.36 -13.48
CA ILE A 112 -7.91 -1.37 -12.74
C ILE A 112 -8.15 -2.71 -13.42
N ARG A 113 -7.06 -3.36 -13.84
CA ARG A 113 -7.03 -4.76 -14.28
C ARG A 113 -6.33 -5.60 -13.24
N GLN A 114 -7.04 -6.59 -12.71
CA GLN A 114 -6.53 -7.44 -11.66
C GLN A 114 -6.53 -8.91 -12.09
N LYS A 115 -5.43 -9.60 -11.81
CA LYS A 115 -5.20 -11.02 -12.14
C LYS A 115 -4.70 -11.79 -10.93
N VAL A 116 -5.19 -13.00 -10.76
CA VAL A 116 -4.64 -13.96 -9.79
C VAL A 116 -3.31 -14.49 -10.31
N ILE A 117 -2.24 -14.32 -9.54
CA ILE A 117 -0.90 -14.80 -9.86
C ILE A 117 -0.44 -15.97 -8.97
N GLY A 118 -1.12 -16.19 -7.83
CA GLY A 118 -0.85 -17.30 -6.94
C GLY A 118 -1.96 -17.54 -5.92
N VAL A 119 -2.22 -18.82 -5.61
CA VAL A 119 -3.09 -19.22 -4.49
C VAL A 119 -2.37 -20.36 -3.75
N TYR A 120 -2.05 -20.13 -2.48
CA TYR A 120 -1.17 -21.02 -1.73
C TYR A 120 -1.82 -21.48 -0.43
N ASP A 121 -1.91 -22.80 -0.30
CA ASP A 121 -2.37 -23.45 0.93
C ASP A 121 -1.21 -23.49 1.95
N LYS A 122 -1.32 -22.68 3.00
CA LYS A 122 -0.35 -22.65 4.10
C LYS A 122 -0.68 -23.61 5.23
N GLY A 123 -1.60 -24.55 4.99
CA GLY A 123 -2.06 -25.49 6.00
C GLY A 123 -3.01 -24.80 7.00
N ARG A 124 -2.97 -25.27 8.27
CA ARG A 124 -3.86 -24.76 9.34
C ARG A 124 -3.89 -23.21 9.47
N PRO A 125 -2.79 -22.48 9.32
CA PRO A 125 -2.80 -21.00 9.39
C PRO A 125 -3.74 -20.32 8.39
N GLY A 126 -3.82 -20.83 7.16
CA GLY A 126 -4.71 -20.20 6.15
C GLY A 126 -4.26 -20.36 4.70
N THR A 127 -4.83 -19.52 3.85
CA THR A 127 -4.52 -19.42 2.41
C THR A 127 -3.96 -18.05 2.08
N VAL A 128 -2.92 -18.02 1.27
CA VAL A 128 -2.41 -16.80 0.65
C VAL A 128 -2.97 -16.70 -0.76
N LEU A 129 -3.61 -15.58 -1.07
CA LEU A 129 -4.01 -15.20 -2.43
C LEU A 129 -3.11 -14.06 -2.89
N GLU A 130 -2.38 -14.26 -3.97
CA GLU A 130 -1.56 -13.22 -4.61
C GLU A 130 -2.23 -12.72 -5.89
N THR A 131 -2.29 -11.40 -6.02
CA THR A 131 -2.86 -10.74 -7.20
C THR A 131 -1.88 -9.71 -7.75
N GLU A 132 -1.86 -9.58 -9.08
CA GLU A 132 -1.28 -8.46 -9.79
C GLU A 132 -2.41 -7.49 -10.16
N THR A 133 -2.22 -6.22 -9.86
CA THR A 133 -3.17 -5.14 -10.14
C THR A 133 -2.48 -4.05 -10.93
N ASN A 134 -2.97 -3.75 -12.12
CA ASN A 134 -2.43 -2.75 -13.03
C ASN A 134 -3.40 -1.59 -13.19
N LEU A 135 -2.91 -0.35 -13.07
CA LEU A 135 -3.64 0.85 -13.50
C LEU A 135 -3.35 1.10 -14.97
N VAL A 136 -4.38 1.04 -15.80
CA VAL A 136 -4.26 1.08 -17.26
C VAL A 136 -5.07 2.25 -17.83
N ASP A 137 -4.45 3.02 -18.71
CA ASP A 137 -5.18 3.91 -19.60
C ASP A 137 -5.81 3.08 -20.72
N VAL A 138 -7.14 3.14 -20.83
CA VAL A 138 -7.90 2.27 -21.74
C VAL A 138 -7.66 2.62 -23.20
N GLU A 139 -7.43 3.91 -23.50
CA GLU A 139 -7.29 4.39 -24.88
C GLU A 139 -5.91 4.05 -25.45
N THR A 140 -4.85 4.19 -24.62
CA THR A 140 -3.48 3.96 -25.07
C THR A 140 -2.98 2.55 -24.76
N GLY A 141 -3.63 1.84 -23.85
CA GLY A 141 -3.16 0.55 -23.32
C GLY A 141 -1.97 0.68 -22.37
N GLU A 142 -1.53 1.90 -22.03
CA GLU A 142 -0.37 2.14 -21.19
C GLU A 142 -0.63 1.78 -19.73
N VAL A 143 0.34 1.12 -19.11
CA VAL A 143 0.32 0.76 -17.68
C VAL A 143 1.06 1.82 -16.88
N TYR A 144 0.38 2.42 -15.91
CA TYR A 144 0.93 3.48 -15.06
C TYR A 144 1.58 2.96 -13.78
N SER A 145 1.00 1.92 -13.21
CA SER A 145 1.56 1.24 -12.04
C SER A 145 1.21 -0.24 -12.07
N ARG A 146 2.10 -1.05 -11.49
CA ARG A 146 1.89 -2.48 -11.23
C ARG A 146 1.97 -2.72 -9.74
N VAL A 147 0.93 -3.30 -9.16
CA VAL A 147 0.87 -3.65 -7.74
C VAL A 147 0.76 -5.16 -7.58
N ILE A 148 1.68 -5.77 -6.85
CA ILE A 148 1.57 -7.15 -6.38
C ILE A 148 1.11 -7.13 -4.93
N SER A 149 -0.01 -7.78 -4.65
CA SER A 149 -0.58 -7.83 -3.29
C SER A 149 -0.80 -9.26 -2.87
N SER A 150 -0.60 -9.56 -1.59
CA SER A 150 -1.02 -10.82 -1.00
C SER A 150 -2.05 -10.58 0.10
N GLY A 151 -3.20 -11.29 0.03
CA GLY A 151 -4.17 -11.39 1.10
C GLY A 151 -3.98 -12.71 1.85
N PHE A 152 -4.02 -12.68 3.18
CA PHE A 152 -3.94 -13.87 4.02
C PHE A 152 -5.31 -14.19 4.63
N PHE A 153 -5.91 -15.29 4.18
CA PHE A 153 -7.23 -15.79 4.62
C PHE A 153 -7.05 -16.68 5.84
N ILE A 154 -7.25 -16.10 7.01
CA ILE A 154 -6.96 -16.74 8.31
C ILE A 154 -7.81 -17.98 8.53
N GLY A 155 -7.14 -19.11 8.84
CA GLY A 155 -7.77 -20.39 9.16
C GLY A 155 -8.46 -21.10 7.98
N GLN A 156 -8.23 -20.64 6.74
CA GLN A 156 -8.89 -21.14 5.52
C GLN A 156 -7.93 -21.96 4.63
N GLY A 157 -7.03 -22.71 5.23
CA GLY A 157 -6.12 -23.61 4.53
C GLY A 157 -6.55 -25.08 4.65
N ASN A 158 -5.57 -25.99 4.44
CA ASN A 158 -5.78 -27.47 4.46
C ASN A 158 -6.70 -27.99 3.35
N TRP A 159 -6.74 -27.29 2.20
CA TRP A 159 -7.56 -27.74 1.06
C TRP A 159 -6.75 -28.52 0.00
N GLY A 160 -5.46 -28.80 0.29
CA GLY A 160 -4.60 -29.62 -0.58
C GLY A 160 -3.97 -28.84 -1.75
N GLY A 161 -3.99 -27.52 -1.73
CA GLY A 161 -3.36 -26.67 -2.74
C GLY A 161 -1.83 -26.60 -2.62
N PRO A 162 -1.17 -25.92 -3.57
CA PRO A 162 0.28 -25.73 -3.55
C PRO A 162 0.70 -24.84 -2.35
N LYS A 163 1.84 -25.19 -1.73
CA LYS A 163 2.42 -24.39 -0.61
C LYS A 163 2.96 -23.03 -1.05
N GLY A 164 3.22 -22.88 -2.36
CA GLY A 164 3.83 -21.69 -2.94
C GLY A 164 5.34 -21.59 -2.73
N PRO A 165 5.97 -20.56 -3.32
CA PRO A 165 7.39 -20.32 -3.17
C PRO A 165 7.77 -19.89 -1.77
N ALA A 166 9.06 -20.02 -1.44
CA ALA A 166 9.62 -19.37 -0.26
C ALA A 166 9.53 -17.83 -0.40
N THR A 167 9.18 -17.17 0.66
CA THR A 167 9.11 -15.71 0.66
C THR A 167 10.51 -15.13 0.63
N LYS A 168 10.81 -14.26 -0.34
CA LYS A 168 12.04 -13.47 -0.33
C LYS A 168 11.98 -12.45 0.79
N ASN A 169 13.00 -12.45 1.64
CA ASN A 169 13.07 -11.55 2.78
C ASN A 169 14.17 -10.52 2.58
N TYR A 170 13.94 -9.32 3.12
CA TYR A 170 14.87 -8.19 3.10
C TYR A 170 15.08 -7.69 4.54
N PRO A 171 15.75 -8.50 5.40
CA PRO A 171 16.00 -8.09 6.78
C PRO A 171 16.92 -6.87 6.82
N PRO A 172 16.90 -6.10 7.93
CA PRO A 172 17.95 -5.15 8.23
C PRO A 172 19.32 -5.81 8.13
N PRO A 173 20.36 -5.10 7.65
CA PRO A 173 21.72 -5.64 7.64
C PRO A 173 22.18 -5.98 9.06
N GLU A 174 22.72 -7.18 9.25
CA GLU A 174 23.17 -7.64 10.56
C GLU A 174 24.31 -6.75 11.10
N GLY A 175 24.20 -6.35 12.34
CA GLY A 175 25.21 -5.53 13.03
C GLY A 175 25.33 -4.08 12.54
N LYS A 176 24.54 -3.65 11.56
CA LYS A 176 24.57 -2.26 11.07
C LYS A 176 23.50 -1.42 11.77
N ALA A 177 23.90 -0.31 12.39
CA ALA A 177 22.95 0.70 12.85
C ALA A 177 22.15 1.27 11.67
N PRO A 178 20.91 1.74 11.88
CA PRO A 178 20.16 2.40 10.82
C PRO A 178 20.86 3.69 10.36
N ASP A 179 20.83 3.92 9.05
CA ASP A 179 21.39 5.14 8.47
C ASP A 179 20.50 6.36 8.80
N ALA A 180 19.18 6.15 8.95
CA ALA A 180 18.25 7.18 9.42
C ALA A 180 17.12 6.55 10.23
N THR A 181 16.58 7.34 11.17
CA THR A 181 15.37 7.02 11.95
C THR A 181 14.38 8.17 11.80
N ILE A 182 13.19 7.87 11.30
CA ILE A 182 12.18 8.86 10.96
C ILE A 182 10.92 8.57 11.78
N GLU A 183 10.31 9.61 12.35
CA GLU A 183 9.12 9.48 13.19
C GLU A 183 7.91 10.11 12.52
N VAL A 184 6.76 9.46 12.64
CA VAL A 184 5.45 9.97 12.21
C VAL A 184 4.48 9.84 13.38
N GLN A 185 3.97 10.97 13.87
CA GLN A 185 2.94 10.97 14.90
C GLN A 185 1.56 10.87 14.27
N THR A 186 0.81 9.82 14.58
CA THR A 186 -0.61 9.74 14.21
C THR A 186 -1.47 10.51 15.23
N THR A 187 -2.67 10.91 14.81
CA THR A 187 -3.66 11.53 15.70
C THR A 187 -4.86 10.60 15.91
N PRO A 188 -5.72 10.85 16.89
CA PRO A 188 -6.97 10.12 17.05
C PRO A 188 -7.84 10.12 15.78
N GLU A 189 -7.74 11.17 14.94
CA GLU A 189 -8.52 11.35 13.72
C GLU A 189 -7.85 10.78 12.48
N SER A 190 -6.61 10.31 12.54
CA SER A 190 -5.86 9.86 11.36
C SER A 190 -6.59 8.80 10.53
N ALA A 191 -7.25 7.83 11.18
CA ALA A 191 -8.04 6.81 10.48
C ALA A 191 -9.31 7.41 9.85
N LEU A 192 -9.97 8.34 10.53
CA LEU A 192 -11.19 9.02 10.07
C LEU A 192 -10.90 9.92 8.86
N LEU A 193 -9.74 10.55 8.83
CA LEU A 193 -9.30 11.35 7.71
C LEU A 193 -8.88 10.45 6.53
N TYR A 194 -8.05 9.43 6.78
CA TYR A 194 -7.53 8.56 5.72
C TYR A 194 -8.62 7.77 4.98
N ARG A 195 -9.71 7.34 5.68
CA ARG A 195 -10.82 6.62 5.05
C ARG A 195 -11.51 7.39 3.92
N LEU A 196 -11.40 8.72 3.91
CA LEU A 196 -11.97 9.58 2.86
C LEU A 196 -11.31 9.36 1.50
N ASN A 197 -10.17 8.65 1.43
CA ASN A 197 -9.56 8.20 0.17
C ASN A 197 -10.30 7.02 -0.47
N GLY A 198 -11.38 6.51 0.14
CA GLY A 198 -12.26 5.50 -0.45
C GLY A 198 -12.34 4.18 0.30
N ASP A 199 -11.47 3.90 1.27
CA ASP A 199 -11.59 2.70 2.11
C ASP A 199 -12.48 2.97 3.32
N TYR A 200 -13.77 2.71 3.14
CA TYR A 200 -14.81 2.95 4.14
C TYR A 200 -15.06 1.76 5.07
N ASN A 201 -14.10 0.83 5.21
CA ASN A 201 -14.24 -0.30 6.13
C ASN A 201 -14.51 0.20 7.56
N PRO A 202 -15.64 -0.20 8.19
CA PRO A 202 -16.02 0.26 9.53
C PRO A 202 -14.99 -0.04 10.62
N LEU A 203 -14.12 -1.04 10.41
CA LEU A 203 -13.01 -1.37 11.32
C LEU A 203 -12.11 -0.16 11.67
N HIS A 204 -12.09 0.83 10.78
CA HIS A 204 -11.25 2.03 10.90
C HIS A 204 -12.00 3.26 11.43
N ALA A 205 -13.28 3.13 11.75
CA ALA A 205 -14.11 4.23 12.24
C ALA A 205 -14.93 3.85 13.48
N ASP A 206 -15.49 2.63 13.53
CA ASP A 206 -16.31 2.13 14.62
C ASP A 206 -15.46 1.19 15.50
N PRO A 207 -15.43 1.38 16.84
CA PRO A 207 -14.68 0.48 17.72
C PRO A 207 -15.25 -0.93 17.81
N ALA A 208 -16.55 -1.15 17.54
CA ALA A 208 -17.20 -2.43 17.75
C ALA A 208 -16.62 -3.56 16.87
N PRO A 209 -16.38 -3.40 15.54
CA PRO A 209 -15.70 -4.41 14.74
C PRO A 209 -14.32 -4.78 15.28
N GLY A 210 -13.52 -3.78 15.68
CA GLY A 210 -12.18 -3.99 16.21
C GLY A 210 -12.18 -4.73 17.56
N GLN A 211 -13.13 -4.43 18.43
CA GLN A 211 -13.33 -5.17 19.68
C GLN A 211 -13.67 -6.66 19.40
N LYS A 212 -14.62 -6.90 18.48
CA LYS A 212 -15.02 -8.27 18.08
C LYS A 212 -13.86 -9.06 17.47
N MET A 213 -12.96 -8.40 16.75
CA MET A 213 -11.78 -9.03 16.14
C MET A 213 -10.57 -9.15 17.11
N GLY A 214 -10.68 -8.68 18.34
CA GLY A 214 -9.63 -8.75 19.36
C GLY A 214 -8.58 -7.64 19.27
N PHE A 215 -8.81 -6.59 18.49
CA PHE A 215 -7.91 -5.44 18.43
C PHE A 215 -8.12 -4.44 19.58
N GLY A 216 -9.21 -4.59 20.34
CA GLY A 216 -9.54 -3.73 21.48
C GLY A 216 -10.14 -2.37 21.11
N GLY A 217 -10.50 -2.15 19.85
CA GLY A 217 -11.12 -0.93 19.34
C GLY A 217 -10.69 -0.64 17.90
N THR A 218 -10.89 0.58 17.47
CA THR A 218 -10.53 1.07 16.12
C THR A 218 -9.02 0.94 15.86
N ILE A 219 -8.67 0.51 14.66
CA ILE A 219 -7.29 0.48 14.18
C ILE A 219 -7.12 1.38 12.94
N ILE A 220 -5.92 1.85 12.69
CA ILE A 220 -5.59 2.60 11.47
C ILE A 220 -5.50 1.62 10.29
N HIS A 221 -5.87 2.07 9.09
CA HIS A 221 -5.68 1.32 7.85
C HIS A 221 -4.23 0.87 7.70
N GLY A 222 -4.01 -0.39 7.33
CA GLY A 222 -2.66 -0.85 7.01
C GLY A 222 -2.02 0.00 5.92
N LEU A 223 -2.82 0.38 4.90
CA LEU A 223 -2.38 1.24 3.81
C LEU A 223 -2.02 2.67 4.25
N TYR A 224 -2.58 3.20 5.32
CA TYR A 224 -2.08 4.45 5.91
C TYR A 224 -0.61 4.32 6.31
N SER A 225 -0.30 3.31 7.13
CA SER A 225 1.07 3.08 7.59
C SER A 225 2.02 2.83 6.43
N TRP A 226 1.57 2.08 5.43
CA TRP A 226 2.33 1.76 4.23
C TRP A 226 2.59 3.02 3.38
N ASN A 227 1.58 3.88 3.15
CA ASN A 227 1.70 5.10 2.35
C ASN A 227 2.47 6.21 3.08
N SER A 228 2.23 6.41 4.39
CA SER A 228 2.96 7.41 5.18
C SER A 228 4.44 7.04 5.31
N THR A 229 4.78 5.75 5.41
CA THR A 229 6.18 5.30 5.37
C THR A 229 6.80 5.57 3.99
N ALA A 230 6.11 5.28 2.88
CA ALA A 230 6.61 5.61 1.54
C ALA A 230 6.84 7.12 1.37
N HIS A 231 5.92 7.95 1.92
CA HIS A 231 6.05 9.40 1.91
C HIS A 231 7.31 9.86 2.66
N THR A 232 7.51 9.38 3.89
CA THR A 232 8.69 9.77 4.66
C THR A 232 10.00 9.32 4.03
N LEU A 233 10.04 8.12 3.44
CA LEU A 233 11.23 7.65 2.71
C LEU A 233 11.52 8.53 1.49
N LEU A 234 10.51 8.87 0.69
CA LEU A 234 10.69 9.74 -0.47
C LEU A 234 11.13 11.14 -0.06
N LYS A 235 10.51 11.72 0.97
CA LYS A 235 10.85 13.04 1.51
C LYS A 235 12.29 13.08 2.00
N GLU A 236 12.66 12.16 2.88
CA GLU A 236 13.94 12.18 3.58
C GLU A 236 15.12 11.73 2.71
N LEU A 237 14.93 10.77 1.83
CA LEU A 237 16.00 10.19 1.03
C LEU A 237 15.97 10.63 -0.43
N GLY A 238 14.77 10.76 -1.01
CA GLY A 238 14.56 11.13 -2.41
C GLY A 238 14.34 12.63 -2.65
N GLY A 239 14.40 13.47 -1.61
CA GLY A 239 14.19 14.92 -1.71
C GLY A 239 12.76 15.31 -2.08
N GLY A 240 11.77 14.45 -1.85
CA GLY A 240 10.36 14.69 -2.12
C GLY A 240 9.97 14.61 -3.60
N ASP A 241 10.91 14.40 -4.53
CA ASP A 241 10.60 14.31 -5.96
C ASP A 241 9.94 12.97 -6.28
N PRO A 242 8.68 12.95 -6.81
CA PRO A 242 7.97 11.72 -7.16
C PRO A 242 8.71 10.85 -8.18
N ALA A 243 9.60 11.42 -9.00
CA ALA A 243 10.44 10.69 -9.95
C ALA A 243 11.60 9.93 -9.28
N ASN A 244 11.84 10.14 -7.99
CA ASN A 244 12.96 9.54 -7.27
C ASN A 244 12.61 8.25 -6.52
N ILE A 245 11.42 7.68 -6.75
CA ILE A 245 11.04 6.35 -6.28
C ILE A 245 10.59 5.49 -7.47
N LYS A 246 11.18 4.28 -7.59
CA LYS A 246 10.88 3.34 -8.69
C LYS A 246 10.07 2.14 -8.24
N GLU A 247 10.34 1.68 -7.03
CA GLU A 247 9.71 0.49 -6.45
C GLU A 247 9.59 0.68 -4.93
N TYR A 248 8.51 0.17 -4.36
CA TYR A 248 8.29 0.18 -2.93
C TYR A 248 7.52 -1.05 -2.50
N GLN A 249 7.98 -1.72 -1.44
CA GLN A 249 7.27 -2.85 -0.85
C GLN A 249 7.39 -2.90 0.67
N ALA A 250 6.39 -3.50 1.32
CA ALA A 250 6.46 -3.93 2.71
C ALA A 250 5.45 -5.03 3.02
N ARG A 251 5.71 -5.79 4.09
CA ARG A 251 4.78 -6.74 4.69
C ARG A 251 4.08 -6.10 5.88
N PHE A 252 2.78 -6.24 5.97
CA PHE A 252 1.99 -5.84 7.12
C PHE A 252 2.18 -6.85 8.25
N ALA A 253 2.57 -6.38 9.44
CA ALA A 253 2.95 -7.25 10.55
C ALA A 253 2.07 -7.07 11.80
N SER A 254 1.70 -5.84 12.13
CA SER A 254 0.85 -5.54 13.29
C SER A 254 -0.05 -4.34 13.01
N PRO A 255 -1.23 -4.27 13.62
CA PRO A 255 -2.11 -3.11 13.55
C PRO A 255 -1.52 -1.92 14.32
N VAL A 256 -1.93 -0.72 13.90
CA VAL A 256 -1.62 0.57 14.53
C VAL A 256 -2.90 1.15 15.10
N ARG A 257 -2.84 1.74 16.29
CA ARG A 257 -3.96 2.45 16.90
C ARG A 257 -3.88 3.95 16.60
N PRO A 258 -5.02 4.63 16.45
CA PRO A 258 -5.02 6.09 16.40
C PRO A 258 -4.30 6.68 17.61
N GLY A 259 -3.37 7.62 17.38
CA GLY A 259 -2.51 8.20 18.39
C GLY A 259 -1.14 7.54 18.56
N ASP A 260 -0.92 6.35 18.00
CA ASP A 260 0.41 5.72 18.00
C ASP A 260 1.42 6.54 17.20
N LYS A 261 2.67 6.57 17.67
CA LYS A 261 3.82 7.10 16.93
C LYS A 261 4.48 5.97 16.14
N LEU A 262 4.66 6.16 14.85
CA LEU A 262 5.42 5.26 13.98
C LEU A 262 6.89 5.70 13.92
N VAL A 263 7.79 4.74 14.03
CA VAL A 263 9.23 4.93 13.89
C VAL A 263 9.73 4.05 12.76
N THR A 264 10.28 4.65 11.73
CA THR A 264 10.85 3.95 10.57
C THR A 264 12.37 4.04 10.62
N GLN A 265 13.03 2.89 10.67
CA GLN A 265 14.48 2.77 10.56
C GLN A 265 14.85 2.35 9.14
N THR A 266 15.89 2.95 8.56
CA THR A 266 16.30 2.75 7.17
C THR A 266 17.77 2.38 7.06
N TRP A 267 18.08 1.54 6.07
CA TRP A 267 19.43 1.15 5.68
C TRP A 267 19.59 1.31 4.18
N VAL A 268 20.45 2.24 3.77
CA VAL A 268 20.77 2.49 2.37
C VAL A 268 21.86 1.50 1.95
N GLY A 269 21.51 0.68 0.96
CA GLY A 269 22.37 -0.34 0.38
C GLY A 269 23.11 0.14 -0.87
N GLU A 270 23.55 -0.84 -1.65
CA GLU A 270 24.30 -0.59 -2.87
C GLU A 270 23.51 0.18 -3.92
N LYS A 271 24.21 1.00 -4.67
CA LYS A 271 23.67 1.76 -5.79
C LYS A 271 23.76 0.94 -7.07
N GLN A 272 22.61 0.78 -7.75
CA GLN A 272 22.50 0.15 -9.07
C GLN A 272 22.06 1.21 -10.10
N GLY A 273 23.01 1.69 -10.88
CA GLY A 273 22.80 2.87 -11.74
C GLY A 273 22.51 4.12 -10.91
N GLU A 274 21.34 4.73 -11.09
CA GLU A 274 20.91 5.90 -10.30
C GLU A 274 20.10 5.52 -9.06
N TRP A 275 19.75 4.25 -8.87
CA TRP A 275 18.88 3.74 -7.80
C TRP A 275 19.67 3.11 -6.66
N SER A 276 19.30 3.41 -5.43
CA SER A 276 19.81 2.72 -4.24
C SER A 276 18.72 1.80 -3.69
N GLU A 277 19.14 0.60 -3.27
CA GLU A 277 18.29 -0.28 -2.47
C GLU A 277 18.18 0.30 -1.04
N VAL A 278 16.99 0.62 -0.60
CA VAL A 278 16.71 1.08 0.77
C VAL A 278 15.90 0.02 1.48
N ARG A 279 16.48 -0.62 2.50
CA ARG A 279 15.75 -1.50 3.41
C ARG A 279 15.19 -0.70 4.55
N PHE A 280 14.03 -1.09 5.06
CA PHE A 280 13.42 -0.40 6.19
C PHE A 280 12.53 -1.31 7.02
N VAL A 281 12.33 -0.91 8.27
CA VAL A 281 11.35 -1.47 9.21
C VAL A 281 10.62 -0.32 9.87
N THR A 282 9.29 -0.42 9.95
CA THR A 282 8.47 0.55 10.67
C THR A 282 7.84 -0.14 11.88
N GLN A 283 7.90 0.50 13.04
CA GLN A 283 7.33 0.00 14.31
C GLN A 283 6.57 1.09 15.04
N VAL A 284 5.66 0.72 15.93
CA VAL A 284 5.15 1.64 16.95
C VAL A 284 6.29 1.96 17.93
N ALA A 285 6.43 3.22 18.33
CA ALA A 285 7.46 3.64 19.26
C ALA A 285 7.45 2.78 20.54
N GLY A 286 8.56 2.09 20.82
CA GLY A 286 8.66 1.16 21.94
C GLY A 286 7.77 -0.09 21.86
N GLY A 287 7.17 -0.35 20.68
CA GLY A 287 6.17 -1.38 20.48
C GLY A 287 6.50 -2.37 19.35
N LYS A 288 5.42 -2.90 18.75
CA LYS A 288 5.50 -3.95 17.74
C LYS A 288 5.90 -3.41 16.36
N VAL A 289 6.57 -4.27 15.58
CA VAL A 289 6.79 -4.03 14.15
C VAL A 289 5.43 -3.97 13.43
N VAL A 290 5.24 -2.92 12.66
CA VAL A 290 4.05 -2.61 11.85
C VAL A 290 4.27 -3.02 10.40
N LEU A 291 5.42 -2.59 9.83
CA LEU A 291 5.86 -2.96 8.50
C LEU A 291 7.21 -3.65 8.59
N SER A 292 7.30 -4.84 8.04
CA SER A 292 8.52 -5.64 7.93
C SER A 292 8.83 -5.92 6.46
N ASN A 293 9.99 -6.51 6.19
CA ASN A 293 10.39 -6.88 4.84
C ASN A 293 10.35 -5.68 3.87
N GLY A 294 10.65 -4.49 4.40
CA GLY A 294 10.61 -3.23 3.68
C GLY A 294 11.76 -3.09 2.71
N LEU A 295 11.43 -2.76 1.45
CA LEU A 295 12.38 -2.46 0.39
C LEU A 295 11.84 -1.34 -0.48
N ALA A 296 12.69 -0.37 -0.82
CA ALA A 296 12.42 0.64 -1.82
C ALA A 296 13.61 0.82 -2.75
N LEU A 297 13.36 1.17 -4.00
CA LEU A 297 14.38 1.66 -4.93
C LEU A 297 14.23 3.16 -5.06
N ILE A 298 15.19 3.90 -4.51
CA ILE A 298 15.15 5.37 -4.40
C ILE A 298 16.43 5.97 -5.02
N LYS A 299 16.28 7.06 -5.76
CA LYS A 299 17.39 7.94 -6.13
C LYS A 299 17.71 8.82 -4.92
N VAL A 300 18.68 8.38 -4.11
CA VAL A 300 19.08 9.12 -2.92
C VAL A 300 19.78 10.43 -3.34
N THR A 301 19.20 11.55 -2.90
CA THR A 301 19.69 12.89 -3.23
C THR A 301 20.83 13.32 -2.30
N SER A 302 21.51 14.42 -2.62
CA SER A 302 22.53 15.02 -1.72
C SER A 302 21.94 15.47 -0.39
N HIS A 303 20.69 15.95 -0.40
CA HIS A 303 19.94 16.30 0.81
C HIS A 303 19.70 15.07 1.70
N GLY A 304 19.29 13.95 1.11
CA GLY A 304 19.18 12.68 1.83
C GLY A 304 20.52 12.18 2.38
N LYS A 305 21.63 12.37 1.61
CA LYS A 305 22.97 11.99 2.06
C LYS A 305 23.46 12.80 3.26
N SER A 306 23.09 14.07 3.36
CA SER A 306 23.50 14.92 4.49
C SER A 306 22.78 14.56 5.81
N LYS A 307 21.73 13.73 5.75
CA LYS A 307 20.98 13.23 6.91
C LYS A 307 21.39 11.81 7.33
N LEU A 308 22.21 11.12 6.49
CA LEU A 308 22.81 9.81 6.77
C LEU A 308 24.20 9.97 7.38
#